data_e2133efca3fdac1c60ea186d509b56ae
#
_entry.id   e2133efca3fdac1c60ea186d509b56ae
#
_cell.length_a   1.000
_cell.length_b   1.000
_cell.length_c   1.000
_cell.angle_alpha   90.00
_cell.angle_beta   90.00
_cell.angle_gamma   90.00
#
_symmetry.space_group_name_H-M   'P 1'
#
loop_
_entity.id
_entity.type
_entity.pdbx_description
1 polymer ?
#
loop_
_entity_poly.entity_id
_entity_poly.type
_entity_poly.pdbx_seq_one_letter_code
_entity_poly.pdbx_strand_id
1 'polypeptide(L)'
;MWDAWDLDPFYRNSLRVVSDRSVSNVVVEHDRIEIHTHARVDSSTMELVWIFRSGAVGVDVHVEADWHEHEKLLKLAIPVEIHTDHAQYETQMGYITRATHENTSWDAYRFEVSAHRWVRLENASRSWAIANDSTYGWDVTRHQSDRRGTWSQVRATLVKSARFPDPQQDQGHHEWNFRIVPDASVLDAVAAGQQLNLREREVSGLPFEAPFTISGAVVESVAMAPDRSGDLVLRVYEAQGGPSQVTLTAPEATSVTACDLRYRPSEDEPHLRGGDGQWSFDLSAFQITTLRLSFTK
;
A
#
# COMPACT_ATOMS: atom_id res chain seq x y z
N MET A 1 -11.92 -20.51 22.76
CA MET A 1 -10.79 -20.25 21.85
C MET A 1 -10.76 -18.77 21.58
N TRP A 2 -9.60 -18.15 21.55
CA TRP A 2 -9.44 -16.70 21.35
C TRP A 2 -9.30 -16.39 19.85
N ASP A 3 -10.31 -16.74 19.09
CA ASP A 3 -10.27 -16.80 17.62
C ASP A 3 -10.19 -15.43 16.92
N ALA A 4 -10.51 -14.33 17.60
CA ALA A 4 -10.31 -12.99 17.05
C ALA A 4 -8.84 -12.57 16.96
N TRP A 5 -7.99 -13.04 17.88
CA TRP A 5 -6.59 -12.59 17.99
C TRP A 5 -5.59 -13.48 17.29
N ASP A 6 -5.96 -14.72 16.96
CA ASP A 6 -5.03 -15.69 16.39
C ASP A 6 -5.63 -16.38 15.17
N LEU A 7 -4.79 -16.76 14.25
CA LEU A 7 -5.13 -17.53 13.06
C LEU A 7 -4.50 -18.93 13.20
N ASP A 8 -5.32 -19.97 13.02
CA ASP A 8 -4.83 -21.35 13.05
C ASP A 8 -3.79 -21.57 11.96
N PRO A 9 -2.56 -22.03 12.29
CA PRO A 9 -1.51 -22.26 11.29
C PRO A 9 -1.89 -23.28 10.22
N PHE A 10 -2.88 -24.15 10.50
CA PHE A 10 -3.36 -25.16 9.56
C PHE A 10 -4.61 -24.73 8.77
N TYR A 11 -5.02 -23.45 8.83
CA TYR A 11 -6.20 -22.94 8.12
C TYR A 11 -6.19 -23.26 6.61
N ARG A 12 -5.01 -23.37 6.01
CA ARG A 12 -4.84 -23.70 4.59
C ARG A 12 -5.27 -25.16 4.26
N ASN A 13 -5.33 -26.04 5.24
CA ASN A 13 -5.79 -27.44 5.02
C ASN A 13 -7.30 -27.52 4.71
N SER A 14 -8.07 -26.50 5.10
CA SER A 14 -9.50 -26.37 4.81
C SER A 14 -9.82 -25.35 3.72
N LEU A 15 -8.82 -24.93 2.93
CA LEU A 15 -8.98 -23.93 1.89
C LEU A 15 -9.97 -24.42 0.82
N ARG A 16 -10.93 -23.57 0.50
CA ARG A 16 -11.92 -23.77 -0.54
C ARG A 16 -11.91 -22.58 -1.50
N VAL A 17 -11.75 -22.83 -2.77
CA VAL A 17 -11.88 -21.79 -3.80
C VAL A 17 -13.37 -21.52 -4.03
N VAL A 18 -13.76 -20.25 -4.03
CA VAL A 18 -15.13 -19.85 -4.37
C VAL A 18 -15.37 -20.14 -5.85
N SER A 19 -16.16 -21.17 -6.12
CA SER A 19 -16.46 -21.66 -7.48
C SER A 19 -17.80 -21.13 -8.03
N ASP A 20 -18.74 -20.79 -7.15
CA ASP A 20 -20.02 -20.17 -7.54
C ASP A 20 -19.77 -18.68 -7.83
N ARG A 21 -19.32 -18.44 -9.06
CA ARG A 21 -19.00 -17.10 -9.57
C ARG A 21 -19.27 -17.00 -11.05
N SER A 22 -19.75 -15.84 -11.49
CA SER A 22 -20.03 -15.54 -12.89
C SER A 22 -19.76 -14.08 -13.21
N VAL A 23 -19.36 -13.81 -14.45
CA VAL A 23 -19.36 -12.43 -14.95
C VAL A 23 -20.80 -11.99 -15.10
N SER A 24 -21.20 -10.96 -14.39
CA SER A 24 -22.56 -10.41 -14.37
C SER A 24 -22.75 -9.29 -15.39
N ASN A 25 -21.69 -8.49 -15.60
CA ASN A 25 -21.75 -7.36 -16.54
C ASN A 25 -20.35 -7.01 -17.06
N VAL A 26 -20.29 -6.37 -18.23
CA VAL A 26 -19.10 -5.73 -18.78
C VAL A 26 -19.51 -4.34 -19.28
N VAL A 27 -18.93 -3.31 -18.68
CA VAL A 27 -19.14 -1.91 -19.08
C VAL A 27 -17.94 -1.45 -19.88
N VAL A 28 -18.18 -0.89 -21.06
CA VAL A 28 -17.11 -0.33 -21.91
C VAL A 28 -17.43 1.14 -22.13
N GLU A 29 -16.57 2.01 -21.65
CA GLU A 29 -16.61 3.45 -21.85
C GLU A 29 -15.40 3.91 -22.68
N HIS A 30 -15.36 5.19 -23.01
CA HIS A 30 -14.29 5.73 -23.88
C HIS A 30 -12.87 5.50 -23.30
N ASP A 31 -12.73 5.61 -22.01
CA ASP A 31 -11.44 5.61 -21.29
C ASP A 31 -11.31 4.47 -20.27
N ARG A 32 -12.35 3.65 -20.09
CA ARG A 32 -12.31 2.55 -19.13
C ARG A 32 -13.15 1.33 -19.55
N ILE A 33 -12.73 0.18 -19.04
CA ILE A 33 -13.49 -1.08 -19.11
C ILE A 33 -13.67 -1.58 -17.68
N GLU A 34 -14.90 -1.94 -17.33
CA GLU A 34 -15.22 -2.60 -16.06
C GLU A 34 -15.75 -4.01 -16.31
N ILE A 35 -15.23 -4.96 -15.53
CA ILE A 35 -15.73 -6.35 -15.56
C ILE A 35 -16.27 -6.66 -14.18
N HIS A 36 -17.57 -6.83 -14.09
CA HIS A 36 -18.28 -7.16 -12.87
C HIS A 36 -18.40 -8.68 -12.72
N THR A 37 -18.03 -9.19 -11.56
CA THR A 37 -18.11 -10.61 -11.24
C THR A 37 -18.87 -10.79 -9.94
N HIS A 38 -20.01 -11.49 -10.00
CA HIS A 38 -20.71 -11.94 -8.81
C HIS A 38 -20.14 -13.26 -8.31
N ALA A 39 -20.06 -13.39 -6.98
CA ALA A 39 -19.71 -14.63 -6.32
C ALA A 39 -20.62 -14.90 -5.11
N ARG A 40 -20.79 -16.16 -4.76
CA ARG A 40 -21.57 -16.59 -3.60
C ARG A 40 -20.77 -17.54 -2.73
N VAL A 41 -20.87 -17.32 -1.42
CA VAL A 41 -20.28 -18.19 -0.39
C VAL A 41 -21.38 -18.48 0.62
N ASP A 42 -21.98 -19.65 0.52
CA ASP A 42 -23.08 -20.11 1.40
C ASP A 42 -24.22 -19.06 1.51
N SER A 43 -24.30 -18.30 2.62
CA SER A 43 -25.32 -17.24 2.84
C SER A 43 -24.86 -15.84 2.41
N SER A 44 -23.60 -15.68 2.05
CA SER A 44 -22.98 -14.40 1.71
C SER A 44 -22.91 -14.18 0.21
N THR A 45 -22.98 -12.91 -0.21
CA THR A 45 -22.81 -12.49 -1.61
C THR A 45 -21.64 -11.54 -1.73
N MET A 46 -20.99 -11.56 -2.89
CA MET A 46 -19.83 -10.73 -3.19
C MET A 46 -19.92 -10.20 -4.62
N GLU A 47 -19.42 -8.99 -4.82
CA GLU A 47 -19.15 -8.42 -6.13
C GLU A 47 -17.67 -8.02 -6.22
N LEU A 48 -17.04 -8.35 -7.35
CA LEU A 48 -15.69 -7.88 -7.70
C LEU A 48 -15.81 -7.10 -9.01
N VAL A 49 -15.33 -5.87 -9.02
CA VAL A 49 -15.26 -5.03 -10.20
C VAL A 49 -13.79 -4.80 -10.56
N TRP A 50 -13.40 -5.31 -11.73
CA TRP A 50 -12.07 -5.10 -12.31
C TRP A 50 -12.13 -3.89 -13.22
N ILE A 51 -11.32 -2.88 -12.95
CA ILE A 51 -11.37 -1.58 -13.62
C ILE A 51 -10.06 -1.34 -14.35
N PHE A 52 -10.14 -1.31 -15.68
CA PHE A 52 -9.03 -1.03 -16.59
C PHE A 52 -9.22 0.38 -17.15
N ARG A 53 -8.27 1.29 -16.93
CA ARG A 53 -8.32 2.66 -17.46
C ARG A 53 -7.26 2.88 -18.53
N SER A 54 -7.62 3.60 -19.56
CA SER A 54 -6.69 3.98 -20.64
C SER A 54 -5.54 4.84 -20.07
N GLY A 55 -4.30 4.49 -20.38
CA GLY A 55 -3.11 5.20 -19.90
C GLY A 55 -2.75 4.98 -18.44
N ALA A 56 -3.54 4.24 -17.67
CA ALA A 56 -3.18 3.90 -16.29
C ALA A 56 -2.17 2.74 -16.26
N VAL A 57 -1.23 2.82 -15.35
CA VAL A 57 -0.35 1.70 -15.01
C VAL A 57 -1.03 0.89 -13.93
N GLY A 58 -1.48 -0.32 -14.30
CA GLY A 58 -2.13 -1.23 -13.34
C GLY A 58 -3.65 -1.33 -13.52
N VAL A 59 -4.24 -2.17 -12.67
CA VAL A 59 -5.66 -2.50 -12.67
C VAL A 59 -6.21 -2.26 -11.27
N ASP A 60 -7.31 -1.53 -11.17
CA ASP A 60 -8.02 -1.38 -9.93
C ASP A 60 -9.01 -2.53 -9.73
N VAL A 61 -9.18 -2.97 -8.51
CA VAL A 61 -10.14 -4.00 -8.12
C VAL A 61 -10.93 -3.48 -6.94
N HIS A 62 -12.23 -3.30 -7.14
CA HIS A 62 -13.17 -3.01 -6.08
C HIS A 62 -13.86 -4.30 -5.66
N VAL A 63 -13.96 -4.56 -4.37
CA VAL A 63 -14.59 -5.74 -3.81
C VAL A 63 -15.63 -5.28 -2.80
N GLU A 64 -16.87 -5.75 -2.98
CA GLU A 64 -17.94 -5.60 -2.00
C GLU A 64 -18.39 -6.97 -1.52
N ALA A 65 -18.81 -7.06 -0.26
CA ALA A 65 -19.43 -8.27 0.28
C ALA A 65 -20.51 -7.92 1.28
N ASP A 66 -21.63 -8.65 1.18
CA ASP A 66 -22.60 -8.77 2.26
C ASP A 66 -22.35 -10.11 2.96
N TRP A 67 -21.62 -10.05 4.09
CA TRP A 67 -20.99 -11.20 4.73
C TRP A 67 -21.77 -11.68 5.93
N HIS A 68 -22.15 -12.97 5.92
CA HIS A 68 -22.98 -13.61 6.96
C HIS A 68 -22.41 -14.94 7.43
N GLU A 69 -21.12 -15.19 7.19
CA GLU A 69 -20.49 -16.43 7.61
C GLU A 69 -19.83 -16.28 8.98
N HIS A 70 -19.64 -17.42 9.66
CA HIS A 70 -18.95 -17.50 10.93
C HIS A 70 -17.77 -18.47 10.85
N GLU A 71 -16.71 -18.17 11.60
CA GLU A 71 -15.48 -18.99 11.68
C GLU A 71 -14.90 -19.28 10.29
N LYS A 72 -15.02 -18.33 9.37
CA LYS A 72 -14.44 -18.38 8.01
C LYS A 72 -13.52 -17.21 7.76
N LEU A 73 -12.40 -17.52 7.14
CA LEU A 73 -11.42 -16.55 6.68
C LEU A 73 -11.63 -16.37 5.17
N LEU A 74 -12.01 -15.17 4.77
CA LEU A 74 -12.12 -14.79 3.35
C LEU A 74 -10.85 -14.11 2.89
N LYS A 75 -10.29 -14.56 1.76
CA LYS A 75 -9.11 -13.96 1.15
C LYS A 75 -9.31 -13.66 -0.32
N LEU A 76 -8.85 -12.49 -0.75
CA LEU A 76 -8.64 -12.18 -2.16
C LEU A 76 -7.30 -12.78 -2.59
N ALA A 77 -7.34 -13.68 -3.57
CA ALA A 77 -6.17 -14.38 -4.09
C ALA A 77 -5.77 -13.86 -5.46
N ILE A 78 -4.56 -13.31 -5.58
CA ILE A 78 -4.02 -12.71 -6.80
C ILE A 78 -2.82 -13.53 -7.25
N PRO A 79 -2.93 -14.31 -8.33
CA PRO A 79 -1.80 -15.04 -8.91
C PRO A 79 -0.91 -14.09 -9.70
N VAL A 80 0.39 -14.13 -9.47
CA VAL A 80 1.39 -13.34 -10.19
C VAL A 80 2.48 -14.26 -10.77
N GLU A 81 2.86 -14.03 -12.02
CA GLU A 81 3.87 -14.85 -12.71
C GLU A 81 5.29 -14.45 -12.30
N ILE A 82 5.55 -14.54 -11.01
CA ILE A 82 6.86 -14.32 -10.39
C ILE A 82 7.17 -15.51 -9.49
N HIS A 83 8.40 -16.01 -9.58
CA HIS A 83 9.00 -16.86 -8.56
C HIS A 83 10.09 -16.05 -7.87
N THR A 84 9.96 -15.88 -6.57
CA THR A 84 10.91 -15.14 -5.73
C THR A 84 10.99 -15.76 -4.34
N ASP A 85 12.13 -15.62 -3.69
CA ASP A 85 12.36 -16.12 -2.33
C ASP A 85 11.88 -15.12 -1.27
N HIS A 86 11.61 -13.88 -1.66
CA HIS A 86 11.23 -12.83 -0.73
C HIS A 86 10.13 -11.94 -1.31
N ALA A 87 9.32 -11.37 -0.42
CA ALA A 87 8.38 -10.31 -0.74
C ALA A 87 8.59 -9.12 0.23
N GLN A 88 8.32 -7.93 -0.26
CA GLN A 88 8.38 -6.69 0.49
C GLN A 88 6.99 -6.33 0.99
N TYR A 89 6.88 -5.96 2.26
CA TYR A 89 5.64 -5.63 2.95
C TYR A 89 5.78 -4.23 3.54
N GLU A 90 4.95 -3.30 3.12
CA GLU A 90 5.02 -1.94 3.64
C GLU A 90 4.79 -1.90 5.15
N THR A 91 5.58 -1.08 5.80
CA THR A 91 5.40 -0.59 7.15
C THR A 91 5.28 0.94 7.12
N GLN A 92 5.22 1.59 8.27
CA GLN A 92 5.18 3.05 8.31
C GLN A 92 6.52 3.62 7.81
N MET A 93 6.46 4.38 6.70
CA MET A 93 7.61 5.06 6.08
C MET A 93 8.75 4.12 5.69
N GLY A 94 8.41 2.95 5.18
CA GLY A 94 9.37 1.95 4.72
C GLY A 94 8.74 0.59 4.49
N TYR A 95 9.54 -0.45 4.38
CA TYR A 95 9.08 -1.82 4.21
C TYR A 95 9.98 -2.83 4.93
N ILE A 96 9.45 -4.00 5.16
CA ILE A 96 10.21 -5.17 5.64
C ILE A 96 10.17 -6.28 4.59
N THR A 97 11.30 -6.95 4.41
CA THR A 97 11.39 -8.11 3.51
C THR A 97 11.20 -9.40 4.30
N ARG A 98 10.34 -10.29 3.80
CA ARG A 98 10.07 -11.60 4.41
C ARG A 98 10.16 -12.71 3.37
N ALA A 99 10.57 -13.89 3.82
CA ALA A 99 10.64 -15.08 2.99
C ALA A 99 9.25 -15.50 2.48
N THR A 100 9.19 -16.00 1.25
CA THR A 100 8.00 -16.62 0.62
C THR A 100 8.02 -18.14 0.69
N HIS A 101 9.07 -18.73 1.28
CA HIS A 101 9.24 -20.17 1.47
C HIS A 101 8.98 -20.57 2.93
N GLU A 102 8.79 -21.85 3.16
CA GLU A 102 8.56 -22.46 4.47
C GLU A 102 9.67 -23.45 4.83
N ASN A 103 10.95 -23.09 4.53
CA ASN A 103 12.10 -23.99 4.68
C ASN A 103 12.47 -24.26 6.14
N THR A 104 12.12 -23.36 7.04
CA THR A 104 12.34 -23.53 8.48
C THR A 104 11.02 -23.46 9.23
N SER A 105 10.99 -23.96 10.47
CA SER A 105 9.81 -23.81 11.33
C SER A 105 9.46 -22.33 11.60
N TRP A 106 10.46 -21.45 11.65
CA TRP A 106 10.25 -20.02 11.77
C TRP A 106 9.54 -19.41 10.56
N ASP A 107 9.92 -19.84 9.34
CA ASP A 107 9.27 -19.38 8.11
C ASP A 107 7.85 -19.94 8.02
N ALA A 108 7.65 -21.22 8.36
CA ALA A 108 6.34 -21.87 8.36
C ALA A 108 5.35 -21.21 9.32
N TYR A 109 5.82 -20.69 10.47
CA TYR A 109 4.99 -19.97 11.42
C TYR A 109 4.64 -18.52 10.99
N ARG A 110 5.24 -18.03 9.90
CA ARG A 110 4.88 -16.75 9.26
C ARG A 110 3.89 -16.94 8.13
N PHE A 111 2.92 -17.81 8.32
CA PHE A 111 1.90 -18.18 7.33
C PHE A 111 0.94 -17.02 6.99
N GLU A 112 0.85 -16.01 7.84
CA GLU A 112 0.23 -14.72 7.58
C GLU A 112 1.03 -13.62 8.28
N VAL A 113 1.23 -12.50 7.59
CA VAL A 113 2.05 -11.38 8.05
C VAL A 113 1.33 -10.06 7.78
N SER A 114 1.72 -9.02 8.50
CA SER A 114 1.16 -7.69 8.28
C SER A 114 1.88 -6.95 7.16
N ALA A 115 1.12 -6.26 6.34
CA ALA A 115 1.55 -5.15 5.50
C ALA A 115 0.56 -3.99 5.65
N HIS A 116 1.01 -2.76 5.45
CA HIS A 116 0.15 -1.59 5.57
C HIS A 116 -0.59 -1.34 4.24
N ARG A 117 -0.03 -0.51 3.35
CA ARG A 117 -0.73 -0.09 2.13
C ARG A 117 -0.38 -0.93 0.90
N TRP A 118 0.74 -1.67 0.91
CA TRP A 118 1.15 -2.47 -0.25
C TRP A 118 2.03 -3.68 0.10
N VAL A 119 1.99 -4.66 -0.82
CA VAL A 119 2.92 -5.79 -0.87
C VAL A 119 3.55 -5.81 -2.26
N ARG A 120 4.87 -6.05 -2.35
CA ARG A 120 5.60 -6.09 -3.62
C ARG A 120 6.46 -7.33 -3.71
N LEU A 121 6.45 -7.95 -4.89
CA LEU A 121 7.31 -9.08 -5.26
C LEU A 121 8.19 -8.66 -6.43
N GLU A 122 9.43 -9.13 -6.42
CA GLU A 122 10.34 -8.94 -7.56
C GLU A 122 11.25 -10.14 -7.79
N ASN A 123 11.71 -10.27 -9.01
CA ASN A 123 12.85 -11.10 -9.41
C ASN A 123 13.72 -10.29 -10.41
N ALA A 124 14.73 -10.94 -11.00
CA ALA A 124 15.65 -10.25 -11.90
C ALA A 124 14.99 -9.62 -13.17
N SER A 125 13.79 -10.02 -13.53
CA SER A 125 13.14 -9.61 -14.79
C SER A 125 11.81 -8.90 -14.63
N ARG A 126 11.11 -9.07 -13.52
CA ARG A 126 9.74 -8.54 -13.29
C ARG A 126 9.53 -8.17 -11.84
N SER A 127 8.58 -7.27 -11.64
CA SER A 127 8.06 -6.95 -10.32
C SER A 127 6.55 -6.78 -10.36
N TRP A 128 5.88 -6.93 -9.22
CA TRP A 128 4.46 -6.68 -9.05
C TRP A 128 4.23 -6.02 -7.69
N ALA A 129 3.45 -4.97 -7.67
CA ALA A 129 2.93 -4.42 -6.43
C ALA A 129 1.41 -4.59 -6.36
N ILE A 130 0.92 -4.84 -5.18
CA ILE A 130 -0.51 -4.89 -4.87
C ILE A 130 -0.73 -3.94 -3.71
N ALA A 131 -1.40 -2.83 -4.00
CA ALA A 131 -1.79 -1.84 -3.02
C ALA A 131 -3.23 -2.07 -2.56
N ASN A 132 -3.55 -1.60 -1.35
CA ASN A 132 -4.88 -1.68 -0.75
C ASN A 132 -5.17 -0.46 0.13
N ASP A 133 -6.45 -0.29 0.54
CA ASP A 133 -6.91 0.80 1.41
C ASP A 133 -7.32 0.38 2.82
N SER A 134 -7.44 -0.93 3.11
CA SER A 134 -8.22 -1.33 4.29
C SER A 134 -7.83 -2.64 4.96
N THR A 135 -6.90 -3.43 4.42
CA THR A 135 -6.52 -4.71 5.01
C THR A 135 -5.03 -4.79 5.36
N TYR A 136 -4.72 -5.57 6.42
CA TYR A 136 -3.37 -5.71 6.95
C TYR A 136 -2.84 -7.14 6.92
N GLY A 137 -3.71 -8.15 6.79
CA GLY A 137 -3.33 -9.55 6.78
C GLY A 137 -2.94 -10.03 5.37
N TRP A 138 -1.71 -10.50 5.20
CA TRP A 138 -1.19 -10.92 3.90
C TRP A 138 -0.42 -12.23 3.99
N ASP A 139 -0.50 -13.00 2.93
CA ASP A 139 0.42 -14.13 2.75
C ASP A 139 0.82 -14.28 1.27
N VAL A 140 1.99 -14.86 1.06
CA VAL A 140 2.51 -15.18 -0.27
C VAL A 140 2.93 -16.65 -0.27
N THR A 141 2.41 -17.42 -1.22
CA THR A 141 2.77 -18.81 -1.41
C THR A 141 3.31 -19.06 -2.81
N ARG A 142 4.30 -19.96 -2.92
CA ARG A 142 4.89 -20.35 -4.19
C ARG A 142 4.21 -21.61 -4.74
N HIS A 143 3.99 -21.62 -6.04
CA HIS A 143 3.31 -22.70 -6.73
C HIS A 143 4.09 -23.13 -7.97
N GLN A 144 3.91 -24.38 -8.36
CA GLN A 144 4.45 -24.93 -9.60
C GLN A 144 3.37 -25.79 -10.28
N SER A 145 3.26 -25.68 -11.58
CA SER A 145 2.43 -26.57 -12.40
C SER A 145 3.04 -26.73 -13.77
N ASP A 146 2.76 -27.87 -14.43
CA ASP A 146 3.24 -28.16 -15.79
C ASP A 146 2.74 -27.15 -16.81
N ARG A 147 1.62 -26.53 -16.54
CA ARG A 147 0.93 -25.60 -17.47
C ARG A 147 1.41 -24.16 -17.36
N ARG A 148 1.80 -23.71 -16.16
CA ARG A 148 2.17 -22.30 -15.87
C ARG A 148 3.63 -22.13 -15.46
N GLY A 149 4.39 -23.23 -15.26
CA GLY A 149 5.70 -23.16 -14.62
C GLY A 149 5.58 -22.76 -13.15
N THR A 150 6.50 -21.95 -12.65
CA THR A 150 6.52 -21.45 -11.27
C THR A 150 5.86 -20.06 -11.18
N TRP A 151 5.04 -19.87 -10.17
CA TRP A 151 4.33 -18.61 -9.92
C TRP A 151 4.10 -18.42 -8.42
N SER A 152 3.80 -17.21 -8.01
CA SER A 152 3.43 -16.87 -6.63
C SER A 152 1.95 -16.48 -6.55
N GLN A 153 1.31 -16.81 -5.43
CA GLN A 153 -0.01 -16.34 -5.10
C GLN A 153 0.06 -15.42 -3.91
N VAL A 154 -0.31 -14.17 -4.12
CA VAL A 154 -0.46 -13.17 -3.07
C VAL A 154 -1.90 -13.21 -2.59
N ARG A 155 -2.13 -13.24 -1.28
CA ARG A 155 -3.47 -13.23 -0.70
C ARG A 155 -3.60 -12.14 0.34
N ALA A 156 -4.66 -11.34 0.20
CA ALA A 156 -5.09 -10.37 1.18
C ALA A 156 -6.24 -10.94 2.01
N THR A 157 -6.17 -10.85 3.32
CA THR A 157 -7.26 -11.23 4.21
C THR A 157 -8.31 -10.12 4.22
N LEU A 158 -9.54 -10.45 3.85
CA LEU A 158 -10.66 -9.51 3.81
C LEU A 158 -11.41 -9.50 5.15
N VAL A 159 -11.95 -10.65 5.56
CA VAL A 159 -12.64 -10.83 6.84
C VAL A 159 -12.25 -12.14 7.50
N LYS A 160 -12.41 -12.24 8.81
CA LYS A 160 -12.11 -13.44 9.60
C LYS A 160 -13.35 -14.05 10.25
N SER A 161 -14.38 -13.29 10.58
CA SER A 161 -15.65 -13.72 11.18
C SER A 161 -15.49 -14.56 12.44
N ALA A 162 -14.64 -14.13 13.35
CA ALA A 162 -14.46 -14.78 14.65
C ALA A 162 -15.77 -14.73 15.47
N ARG A 163 -15.93 -15.65 16.41
CA ARG A 163 -17.07 -15.66 17.33
C ARG A 163 -16.76 -15.12 18.71
N PHE A 164 -15.52 -15.03 19.08
CA PHE A 164 -15.10 -14.53 20.38
C PHE A 164 -14.05 -13.43 20.22
N PRO A 165 -14.20 -12.28 20.90
CA PRO A 165 -15.17 -11.97 21.96
C PRO A 165 -16.54 -11.49 21.45
N ASP A 166 -16.65 -11.13 20.18
CA ASP A 166 -17.89 -10.64 19.58
C ASP A 166 -18.43 -11.65 18.57
N PRO A 167 -19.59 -12.30 18.87
CA PRO A 167 -20.17 -13.28 17.95
C PRO A 167 -20.77 -12.69 16.68
N GLN A 168 -20.86 -11.36 16.58
CA GLN A 168 -21.28 -10.63 15.38
C GLN A 168 -20.13 -9.97 14.64
N GLN A 169 -18.90 -10.25 15.02
CA GLN A 169 -17.71 -9.72 14.38
C GLN A 169 -17.75 -9.98 12.88
N ASP A 170 -17.41 -8.94 12.10
CA ASP A 170 -17.30 -8.98 10.63
C ASP A 170 -18.59 -9.35 9.89
N GLN A 171 -19.77 -9.23 10.53
CA GLN A 171 -21.05 -9.45 9.85
C GLN A 171 -21.52 -8.18 9.13
N GLY A 172 -22.13 -8.36 7.94
CA GLY A 172 -22.75 -7.28 7.17
C GLY A 172 -21.92 -6.80 5.99
N HIS A 173 -22.10 -5.54 5.62
CA HIS A 173 -21.52 -4.97 4.41
C HIS A 173 -20.06 -4.55 4.62
N HIS A 174 -19.21 -4.91 3.64
CA HIS A 174 -17.80 -4.58 3.60
C HIS A 174 -17.39 -4.13 2.21
N GLU A 175 -16.39 -3.25 2.15
CA GLU A 175 -15.78 -2.75 0.90
C GLU A 175 -14.25 -2.74 1.03
N TRP A 176 -13.56 -3.09 -0.07
CA TRP A 176 -12.10 -3.06 -0.18
C TRP A 176 -11.69 -2.61 -1.56
N ASN A 177 -10.67 -1.77 -1.63
CA ASN A 177 -10.08 -1.35 -2.89
C ASN A 177 -8.63 -1.82 -2.99
N PHE A 178 -8.29 -2.34 -4.16
CA PHE A 178 -6.93 -2.78 -4.48
C PHE A 178 -6.48 -2.15 -5.79
N ARG A 179 -5.17 -2.00 -5.94
CA ARG A 179 -4.53 -1.68 -7.21
C ARG A 179 -3.40 -2.65 -7.45
N ILE A 180 -3.41 -3.31 -8.61
CA ILE A 180 -2.41 -4.28 -9.04
C ILE A 180 -1.53 -3.59 -10.09
N VAL A 181 -0.25 -3.41 -9.79
CA VAL A 181 0.71 -2.66 -10.63
C VAL A 181 1.79 -3.62 -11.12
N PRO A 182 1.83 -3.93 -12.42
CA PRO A 182 2.93 -4.70 -13.01
C PRO A 182 4.19 -3.83 -13.13
N ASP A 183 5.35 -4.48 -13.11
CA ASP A 183 6.68 -3.89 -13.26
C ASP A 183 6.96 -2.70 -12.31
N ALA A 184 6.32 -2.74 -11.14
CA ALA A 184 6.36 -1.68 -10.14
C ALA A 184 7.71 -1.59 -9.43
N SER A 185 8.31 -0.39 -9.39
CA SER A 185 9.35 -0.05 -8.42
C SER A 185 8.76 0.08 -7.01
N VAL A 186 9.62 0.26 -6.01
CA VAL A 186 9.15 0.60 -4.64
C VAL A 186 8.38 1.91 -4.62
N LEU A 187 8.83 2.90 -5.39
CA LEU A 187 8.15 4.20 -5.47
C LEU A 187 6.77 4.10 -6.14
N ASP A 188 6.62 3.23 -7.15
CA ASP A 188 5.30 2.96 -7.76
C ASP A 188 4.36 2.28 -6.76
N ALA A 189 4.87 1.35 -5.95
CA ALA A 189 4.09 0.71 -4.89
C ALA A 189 3.63 1.73 -3.82
N VAL A 190 4.53 2.62 -3.40
CA VAL A 190 4.21 3.72 -2.47
C VAL A 190 3.16 4.65 -3.08
N ALA A 191 3.34 5.08 -4.34
CA ALA A 191 2.40 5.95 -5.03
C ALA A 191 1.00 5.30 -5.16
N ALA A 192 0.94 4.01 -5.52
CA ALA A 192 -0.31 3.27 -5.60
C ALA A 192 -1.01 3.19 -4.23
N GLY A 193 -0.25 2.91 -3.16
CA GLY A 193 -0.76 2.92 -1.79
C GLY A 193 -1.28 4.29 -1.36
N GLN A 194 -0.54 5.36 -1.65
CA GLN A 194 -0.99 6.73 -1.35
C GLN A 194 -2.26 7.10 -2.12
N GLN A 195 -2.34 6.79 -3.41
CA GLN A 195 -3.51 7.11 -4.24
C GLN A 195 -4.80 6.43 -3.76
N LEU A 196 -4.72 5.21 -3.25
CA LEU A 196 -5.88 4.52 -2.69
C LEU A 196 -6.30 5.08 -1.32
N ASN A 197 -5.34 5.55 -0.52
CA ASN A 197 -5.58 5.95 0.88
C ASN A 197 -5.77 7.45 1.07
N LEU A 198 -5.30 8.28 0.14
CA LEU A 198 -5.47 9.72 0.19
C LEU A 198 -6.68 10.13 -0.66
N ARG A 199 -7.73 10.59 0.00
CA ARG A 199 -8.92 11.08 -0.69
C ARG A 199 -8.60 12.35 -1.48
N GLU A 200 -9.04 12.41 -2.71
CA GLU A 200 -9.05 13.64 -3.50
C GLU A 200 -9.89 14.70 -2.80
N ARG A 201 -9.42 15.93 -2.86
CA ARG A 201 -10.13 17.10 -2.29
C ARG A 201 -10.39 18.11 -3.39
N GLU A 202 -11.64 18.38 -3.66
CA GLU A 202 -12.03 19.52 -4.47
C GLU A 202 -11.93 20.81 -3.66
N VAL A 203 -11.21 21.78 -4.20
CA VAL A 203 -11.15 23.13 -3.66
C VAL A 203 -11.57 24.12 -4.74
N SER A 204 -12.46 25.04 -4.39
CA SER A 204 -12.84 26.13 -5.30
C SER A 204 -11.89 27.31 -5.11
N GLY A 205 -11.42 27.89 -6.20
CA GLY A 205 -10.50 29.01 -6.19
C GLY A 205 -9.72 29.13 -7.50
N LEU A 206 -8.71 29.98 -7.50
CA LEU A 206 -7.76 30.06 -8.62
C LEU A 206 -6.83 28.84 -8.59
N PRO A 207 -6.44 28.30 -9.77
CA PRO A 207 -5.40 27.30 -9.83
C PRO A 207 -4.13 27.82 -9.17
N PHE A 208 -3.47 26.97 -8.38
CA PHE A 208 -2.18 27.28 -7.78
C PHE A 208 -1.19 26.16 -8.10
N GLU A 209 0.07 26.52 -8.26
CA GLU A 209 1.15 25.57 -8.36
C GLU A 209 1.64 25.17 -6.96
N ALA A 210 2.09 23.95 -6.81
CA ALA A 210 2.69 23.52 -5.56
C ALA A 210 3.91 24.41 -5.25
N PRO A 211 4.04 24.95 -4.02
CA PRO A 211 5.11 25.90 -3.69
C PRO A 211 6.49 25.23 -3.60
N PHE A 212 6.56 23.93 -3.81
CA PHE A 212 7.80 23.16 -3.83
C PHE A 212 7.70 21.94 -4.74
N THR A 213 8.86 21.44 -5.16
CA THR A 213 9.04 20.08 -5.70
C THR A 213 10.17 19.39 -4.95
N ILE A 214 10.12 18.06 -4.88
CA ILE A 214 11.15 17.27 -4.22
C ILE A 214 11.47 16.03 -5.04
N SER A 215 12.74 15.63 -5.06
CA SER A 215 13.19 14.38 -5.66
C SER A 215 14.15 13.67 -4.70
N GLY A 216 14.25 12.33 -4.80
CA GLY A 216 15.09 11.52 -3.93
C GLY A 216 14.46 11.17 -2.56
N ALA A 217 13.25 11.66 -2.28
CA ALA A 217 12.48 11.30 -1.09
C ALA A 217 10.98 11.28 -1.39
N VAL A 218 10.23 10.56 -0.57
CA VAL A 218 8.77 10.56 -0.57
C VAL A 218 8.25 11.60 0.42
N VAL A 219 7.25 12.39 0.00
CA VAL A 219 6.53 13.30 0.89
C VAL A 219 5.44 12.51 1.62
N GLU A 220 5.54 12.42 2.94
CA GLU A 220 4.52 11.77 3.76
C GLU A 220 3.44 12.75 4.23
N SER A 221 3.83 13.99 4.56
CA SER A 221 2.87 14.99 4.95
C SER A 221 3.33 16.41 4.65
N VAL A 222 2.35 17.26 4.37
CA VAL A 222 2.48 18.71 4.23
C VAL A 222 1.49 19.36 5.18
N ALA A 223 1.95 20.29 6.02
CA ALA A 223 1.13 21.00 6.97
C ALA A 223 1.58 22.46 7.14
N MET A 224 0.70 23.30 7.64
CA MET A 224 1.10 24.62 8.14
C MET A 224 1.81 24.49 9.49
N ALA A 225 2.84 25.31 9.72
CA ALA A 225 3.52 25.33 11.00
C ALA A 225 2.54 25.69 12.14
N PRO A 226 2.57 24.99 13.29
CA PRO A 226 1.58 25.15 14.35
C PRO A 226 1.67 26.51 15.07
N ASP A 227 2.77 27.23 14.93
CA ASP A 227 3.00 28.57 15.51
C ASP A 227 2.31 29.69 14.74
N ARG A 228 1.56 29.34 13.66
CA ARG A 228 0.83 30.29 12.79
C ARG A 228 1.72 31.33 12.08
N SER A 229 3.00 31.00 11.88
CA SER A 229 3.95 31.85 11.13
C SER A 229 3.56 32.04 9.66
N GLY A 230 2.85 31.06 9.09
CA GLY A 230 2.59 30.92 7.65
C GLY A 230 3.59 29.96 6.96
N ASP A 231 4.55 29.43 7.70
CA ASP A 231 5.53 28.49 7.18
C ASP A 231 4.88 27.13 6.86
N LEU A 232 5.43 26.42 5.88
CA LEU A 232 5.08 25.03 5.59
C LEU A 232 6.03 24.08 6.31
N VAL A 233 5.49 22.95 6.73
CA VAL A 233 6.26 21.84 7.29
C VAL A 233 6.05 20.61 6.41
N LEU A 234 7.16 20.08 5.91
CA LEU A 234 7.19 18.86 5.10
C LEU A 234 7.78 17.73 5.95
N ARG A 235 7.14 16.58 5.95
CA ARG A 235 7.77 15.35 6.43
C ARG A 235 8.06 14.47 5.25
N VAL A 236 9.34 14.11 5.10
CA VAL A 236 9.82 13.31 3.98
C VAL A 236 10.60 12.11 4.50
N TYR A 237 10.68 11.06 3.70
CA TYR A 237 11.46 9.88 4.05
C TYR A 237 12.10 9.21 2.83
N GLU A 238 13.18 8.49 3.07
CA GLU A 238 13.79 7.59 2.09
C GLU A 238 12.99 6.28 2.08
N ALA A 239 12.48 5.87 0.91
CA ALA A 239 11.54 4.76 0.79
C ALA A 239 12.13 3.47 0.22
N GLN A 240 13.34 3.50 -0.36
CA GLN A 240 13.90 2.39 -1.14
C GLN A 240 14.87 1.51 -0.35
N GLY A 241 15.20 1.92 0.89
CA GLY A 241 16.09 1.16 1.77
C GLY A 241 17.58 1.36 1.48
N GLY A 242 17.96 2.46 0.87
CA GLY A 242 19.34 2.82 0.57
C GLY A 242 19.63 4.30 0.78
N PRO A 243 20.91 4.73 0.72
CA PRO A 243 21.22 6.15 0.79
C PRO A 243 20.66 6.89 -0.42
N SER A 244 20.10 8.07 -0.20
CA SER A 244 19.53 8.91 -1.25
C SER A 244 19.99 10.35 -1.11
N GLN A 245 20.29 11.00 -2.24
CA GLN A 245 20.47 12.44 -2.33
C GLN A 245 19.12 13.09 -2.67
N VAL A 246 18.68 13.97 -1.80
CA VAL A 246 17.42 14.70 -1.94
C VAL A 246 17.68 16.09 -2.51
N THR A 247 16.85 16.50 -3.45
CA THR A 247 16.78 17.88 -3.96
C THR A 247 15.39 18.45 -3.72
N LEU A 248 15.32 19.53 -2.96
CA LEU A 248 14.11 20.32 -2.73
C LEU A 248 14.22 21.63 -3.50
N THR A 249 13.26 21.91 -4.37
CA THR A 249 13.13 23.18 -5.08
C THR A 249 11.89 23.90 -4.56
N ALA A 250 12.07 25.08 -3.97
CA ALA A 250 11.00 25.93 -3.42
C ALA A 250 11.38 27.41 -3.71
N PRO A 251 11.09 27.93 -4.92
CA PRO A 251 11.62 29.22 -5.39
C PRO A 251 11.20 30.41 -4.51
N GLU A 252 10.04 30.34 -3.90
CA GLU A 252 9.52 31.44 -3.05
C GLU A 252 9.89 31.28 -1.57
N ALA A 253 10.53 30.18 -1.18
CA ALA A 253 10.98 30.00 0.19
C ALA A 253 12.24 30.85 0.46
N THR A 254 12.21 31.63 1.52
CA THR A 254 13.34 32.44 1.98
C THR A 254 14.38 31.62 2.75
N SER A 255 13.93 30.56 3.39
CA SER A 255 14.81 29.60 4.11
C SER A 255 14.18 28.23 4.25
N VAL A 256 15.00 27.22 4.36
CA VAL A 256 14.61 25.87 4.71
C VAL A 256 15.45 25.43 5.92
N THR A 257 14.77 24.90 6.95
CA THR A 257 15.43 24.43 8.18
C THR A 257 15.02 22.99 8.47
N ALA A 258 15.99 22.14 8.73
CA ALA A 258 15.74 20.79 9.22
C ALA A 258 15.31 20.83 10.69
N CYS A 259 14.30 20.07 11.04
CA CYS A 259 13.62 20.11 12.33
C CYS A 259 13.41 18.73 12.92
N ASP A 260 13.31 18.66 14.24
CA ASP A 260 12.83 17.48 14.95
C ASP A 260 11.32 17.23 14.66
N LEU A 261 10.79 16.12 15.17
CA LEU A 261 9.38 15.76 15.02
C LEU A 261 8.39 16.75 15.68
N ARG A 262 8.90 17.69 16.51
CA ARG A 262 8.13 18.78 17.13
C ARG A 262 8.32 20.11 16.41
N TYR A 263 8.89 20.07 15.20
CA TYR A 263 9.11 21.24 14.32
C TYR A 263 10.13 22.27 14.88
N ARG A 264 11.02 21.85 15.77
CA ARG A 264 12.10 22.72 16.30
C ARG A 264 13.39 22.45 15.51
N PRO A 265 14.16 23.50 15.16
CA PRO A 265 15.46 23.31 14.51
C PRO A 265 16.31 22.30 15.29
N SER A 266 16.96 21.39 14.58
CA SER A 266 17.76 20.32 15.17
C SER A 266 19.07 20.14 14.40
N GLU A 267 20.18 20.02 15.14
CA GLU A 267 21.50 19.72 14.58
C GLU A 267 21.68 18.22 14.28
N ASP A 268 20.83 17.38 14.85
CA ASP A 268 20.81 15.92 14.61
C ASP A 268 20.19 15.55 13.26
N GLU A 269 19.57 16.51 12.59
CA GLU A 269 18.91 16.34 11.29
C GLU A 269 19.90 16.55 10.13
N PRO A 270 19.57 16.10 8.91
CA PRO A 270 20.44 16.25 7.75
C PRO A 270 20.89 17.69 7.50
N HIS A 271 22.17 17.85 7.21
CA HIS A 271 22.72 19.16 6.85
C HIS A 271 22.25 19.60 5.48
N LEU A 272 21.52 20.71 5.42
CA LEU A 272 21.03 21.31 4.19
C LEU A 272 22.12 22.13 3.51
N ARG A 273 22.35 21.88 2.22
CA ARG A 273 23.27 22.60 1.35
C ARG A 273 22.47 23.36 0.30
N GLY A 274 22.81 24.61 0.04
CA GLY A 274 22.15 25.43 -0.98
C GLY A 274 21.50 26.70 -0.44
N GLY A 275 20.59 27.24 -1.23
CA GLY A 275 19.86 28.49 -1.01
C GLY A 275 19.22 28.93 -2.32
N ASP A 276 18.71 30.17 -2.38
CA ASP A 276 18.13 30.75 -3.59
C ASP A 276 17.09 29.89 -4.27
N GLY A 277 16.21 29.27 -3.46
CA GLY A 277 15.11 28.44 -3.94
C GLY A 277 15.47 26.97 -4.18
N GLN A 278 16.70 26.54 -3.95
CA GLN A 278 17.08 25.13 -4.11
C GLN A 278 17.98 24.65 -2.95
N TRP A 279 17.62 23.52 -2.37
CA TRP A 279 18.37 22.86 -1.27
C TRP A 279 18.60 21.39 -1.59
N SER A 280 19.71 20.86 -1.11
CA SER A 280 20.05 19.44 -1.20
C SER A 280 20.52 18.91 0.15
N PHE A 281 20.25 17.64 0.41
CA PHE A 281 20.69 16.91 1.60
C PHE A 281 20.69 15.41 1.34
N ASP A 282 21.32 14.64 2.21
CA ASP A 282 21.43 13.20 2.08
C ASP A 282 20.56 12.52 3.13
N LEU A 283 19.87 11.45 2.77
CA LEU A 283 19.14 10.57 3.66
C LEU A 283 19.77 9.18 3.67
N SER A 284 19.85 8.58 4.85
CA SER A 284 20.15 7.16 5.02
C SER A 284 18.91 6.31 4.70
N ALA A 285 19.10 4.98 4.58
CA ALA A 285 17.99 4.03 4.39
C ALA A 285 16.87 4.24 5.41
N PHE A 286 15.66 4.44 4.93
CA PHE A 286 14.43 4.66 5.71
C PHE A 286 14.47 5.86 6.68
N GLN A 287 15.41 6.77 6.49
CA GLN A 287 15.51 7.97 7.32
C GLN A 287 14.31 8.90 7.04
N ILE A 288 13.73 9.40 8.13
CA ILE A 288 12.64 10.38 8.13
C ILE A 288 13.24 11.73 8.51
N THR A 289 12.86 12.78 7.82
CA THR A 289 13.27 14.16 8.10
C THR A 289 12.08 15.10 8.01
N THR A 290 12.08 16.10 8.87
CA THR A 290 11.09 17.18 8.85
C THR A 290 11.76 18.47 8.40
N LEU A 291 11.21 19.12 7.38
CA LEU A 291 11.71 20.37 6.82
C LEU A 291 10.69 21.48 7.07
N ARG A 292 11.13 22.62 7.53
CA ARG A 292 10.32 23.83 7.66
C ARG A 292 10.75 24.83 6.59
N LEU A 293 9.81 25.22 5.75
CA LEU A 293 9.97 26.20 4.67
C LEU A 293 9.36 27.52 5.12
N SER A 294 10.17 28.57 5.19
CA SER A 294 9.71 29.91 5.53
C SER A 294 9.55 30.77 4.28
N PHE A 295 8.50 31.57 4.24
CA PHE A 295 8.16 32.45 3.13
C PHE A 295 8.15 33.91 3.59
N THR A 296 8.42 34.83 2.66
CA THR A 296 8.22 36.27 2.95
C THR A 296 6.74 36.55 3.14
N LYS A 297 6.41 37.30 4.21
CA LYS A 297 5.03 37.75 4.48
C LYS A 297 4.61 38.84 3.51
#